data_7a9044d702230800e9c4ee2445ae89ca
#
_entry.id   7a9044d702230800e9c4ee2445ae89ca
#
_cell.length_a   1.000
_cell.length_b   1.000
_cell.length_c   1.000
_cell.angle_alpha   90.00
_cell.angle_beta   90.00
_cell.angle_gamma   90.00
#
_symmetry.space_group_name_H-M   'P 1'
#
loop_
_entity.id
_entity.type
_entity.pdbx_description
1 polymer ?
#
loop_
_entity_poly.entity_id
_entity_poly.type
_entity_poly.pdbx_seq_one_letter_code
_entity_poly.pdbx_strand_id
1 'polypeptide(L)'
;MNLIKSSFNWFKELLYSYNIEDLVLNFGLDLLNAILLITVMIIIRRIGKKTIIKIFEVKIDRIQHLESDAIKRRKETLKSLTLNIWRYAINIIGIFAVIGVFFDIGSIVASAGFVTVAVTFAAKSILADITMGFFIVFEDLFSVGDLIEVSGHTGTVKEIGLRSTKLQVITGEMIIIPNGSINQITNHSVSNGKAVLDVSIAYEADLEKAIETLEEICDCAMNNYPQIIERPIVLGVQQLGGCEVIVRVLAEVEPLQKWHIERELRKLIKLTFDRKGIEMPFPRMVIYQREEKGGINND
;
A
#
# COMPACT_ATOMS: atom_id res chain seq x y z
N MET A 1 -55.33 44.97 53.63
CA MET A 1 -54.24 45.88 53.10
C MET A 1 -52.84 45.41 53.44
N ASN A 2 -52.60 44.58 54.48
CA ASN A 2 -51.28 44.06 54.86
C ASN A 2 -50.81 42.91 54.03
N LEU A 3 -51.64 42.04 53.45
CA LEU A 3 -51.29 40.93 52.58
C LEU A 3 -50.74 41.39 51.21
N ILE A 4 -51.28 42.49 50.67
CA ILE A 4 -50.80 43.04 49.37
C ILE A 4 -49.42 43.71 49.54
N LYS A 5 -49.17 44.37 50.68
CA LYS A 5 -47.87 44.94 51.04
C LYS A 5 -46.80 43.87 51.24
N SER A 6 -47.12 42.75 51.87
CA SER A 6 -46.22 41.65 52.12
C SER A 6 -45.88 40.96 50.85
N SER A 7 -46.82 40.69 49.94
CA SER A 7 -46.56 40.10 48.62
C SER A 7 -45.71 41.01 47.70
N PHE A 8 -45.93 42.33 47.84
CA PHE A 8 -45.15 43.31 47.07
C PHE A 8 -43.70 43.45 47.60
N ASN A 9 -43.53 43.38 48.95
CA ASN A 9 -42.15 43.37 49.48
C ASN A 9 -41.41 42.07 49.19
N TRP A 10 -42.07 40.89 49.24
CA TRP A 10 -41.51 39.62 48.85
C TRP A 10 -41.12 39.62 47.36
N PHE A 11 -41.97 40.19 46.49
CA PHE A 11 -41.65 40.32 45.06
C PHE A 11 -40.50 41.31 44.85
N LYS A 12 -40.39 42.36 45.64
CA LYS A 12 -39.29 43.33 45.59
C LYS A 12 -38.00 42.74 46.15
N GLU A 13 -38.03 41.92 47.20
CA GLU A 13 -36.83 41.15 47.66
C GLU A 13 -36.41 40.06 46.67
N LEU A 14 -37.34 39.42 45.97
CA LEU A 14 -37.08 38.46 44.94
C LEU A 14 -36.44 39.15 43.72
N LEU A 15 -36.87 40.35 43.34
CA LEU A 15 -36.26 41.18 42.30
C LEU A 15 -34.90 41.73 42.72
N TYR A 16 -34.68 42.05 44.00
CA TYR A 16 -33.38 42.50 44.50
C TYR A 16 -32.35 41.32 44.72
N SER A 17 -32.84 40.13 45.03
CA SER A 17 -32.01 38.96 45.20
C SER A 17 -31.49 38.44 43.86
N TYR A 18 -32.18 38.65 42.77
CA TYR A 18 -31.68 38.53 41.41
C TYR A 18 -31.11 39.90 41.01
N ASN A 19 -29.79 40.06 41.08
CA ASN A 19 -29.07 41.22 40.54
C ASN A 19 -29.41 41.36 39.04
N ILE A 20 -30.59 41.99 38.76
CA ILE A 20 -31.08 42.17 37.38
C ILE A 20 -30.05 42.95 36.56
N GLU A 21 -29.28 43.87 37.17
CA GLU A 21 -28.24 44.62 36.53
C GLU A 21 -27.09 43.69 36.08
N ASP A 22 -26.65 42.78 36.94
CA ASP A 22 -25.63 41.79 36.59
C ASP A 22 -26.11 40.79 35.54
N LEU A 23 -27.39 40.38 35.60
CA LEU A 23 -28.00 39.49 34.60
C LEU A 23 -28.06 40.15 33.21
N VAL A 24 -28.48 41.41 33.14
CA VAL A 24 -28.56 42.21 31.90
C VAL A 24 -27.17 42.48 31.36
N LEU A 25 -26.21 42.76 32.22
CA LEU A 25 -24.82 43.05 31.82
C LEU A 25 -24.14 41.80 31.31
N ASN A 26 -24.30 40.65 31.97
CA ASN A 26 -23.76 39.35 31.53
C ASN A 26 -24.41 38.91 30.21
N PHE A 27 -25.73 39.00 30.07
CA PHE A 27 -26.41 38.73 28.81
C PHE A 27 -25.97 39.63 27.67
N GLY A 28 -25.69 40.91 27.95
CA GLY A 28 -25.14 41.85 26.98
C GLY A 28 -23.74 41.49 26.55
N LEU A 29 -22.87 41.03 27.46
CA LEU A 29 -21.53 40.54 27.17
C LEU A 29 -21.56 39.25 26.34
N ASP A 30 -22.45 38.32 26.69
CA ASP A 30 -22.64 37.08 25.95
C ASP A 30 -23.11 37.32 24.52
N LEU A 31 -24.03 38.27 24.33
CA LEU A 31 -24.49 38.68 23.01
C LEU A 31 -23.34 39.30 22.19
N LEU A 32 -22.50 40.13 22.80
CA LEU A 32 -21.33 40.72 22.16
C LEU A 32 -20.29 39.65 21.77
N ASN A 33 -20.03 38.69 22.66
CA ASN A 33 -19.17 37.52 22.38
C ASN A 33 -19.71 36.67 21.24
N ALA A 34 -21.01 36.42 21.20
CA ALA A 34 -21.64 35.66 20.11
C ALA A 34 -21.49 36.39 18.76
N ILE A 35 -21.69 37.72 18.73
CA ILE A 35 -21.50 38.53 17.52
C ILE A 35 -20.04 38.51 17.06
N LEU A 36 -19.10 38.61 18.00
CA LEU A 36 -17.65 38.51 17.71
C LEU A 36 -17.32 37.16 17.10
N LEU A 37 -17.79 36.05 17.70
CA LEU A 37 -17.58 34.69 17.20
C LEU A 37 -18.15 34.50 15.79
N ILE A 38 -19.37 34.97 15.54
CA ILE A 38 -19.99 34.90 14.21
C ILE A 38 -19.15 35.67 13.20
N THR A 39 -18.64 36.84 13.57
CA THR A 39 -17.80 37.66 12.68
C THR A 39 -16.49 36.94 12.35
N VAL A 40 -15.80 36.38 13.34
CA VAL A 40 -14.59 35.57 13.16
C VAL A 40 -14.86 34.38 12.25
N MET A 41 -15.96 33.70 12.47
CA MET A 41 -16.38 32.53 11.68
C MET A 41 -16.63 32.88 10.20
N ILE A 42 -17.25 34.03 9.92
CA ILE A 42 -17.45 34.53 8.55
C ILE A 42 -16.11 34.82 7.89
N ILE A 43 -15.15 35.40 8.64
CA ILE A 43 -13.81 35.69 8.15
C ILE A 43 -13.07 34.38 7.79
N ILE A 44 -13.05 33.41 8.73
CA ILE A 44 -12.42 32.10 8.51
C ILE A 44 -13.03 31.39 7.29
N ARG A 45 -14.36 31.40 7.18
CA ARG A 45 -15.08 30.83 6.04
C ARG A 45 -14.70 31.48 4.71
N ARG A 46 -14.56 32.82 4.68
CA ARG A 46 -14.15 33.55 3.47
C ARG A 46 -12.70 33.26 3.08
N ILE A 47 -11.79 33.27 4.06
CA ILE A 47 -10.36 32.96 3.85
C ILE A 47 -10.21 31.53 3.31
N GLY A 48 -10.79 30.55 4.00
CA GLY A 48 -10.71 29.16 3.59
C GLY A 48 -11.28 28.90 2.18
N LYS A 49 -12.45 29.52 1.87
CA LYS A 49 -13.01 29.46 0.50
C LYS A 49 -12.03 30.00 -0.55
N LYS A 50 -11.43 31.19 -0.28
CA LYS A 50 -10.45 31.78 -1.21
C LYS A 50 -9.21 30.91 -1.40
N THR A 51 -8.69 30.35 -0.29
CA THR A 51 -7.52 29.47 -0.32
C THR A 51 -7.79 28.20 -1.11
N ILE A 52 -8.93 27.53 -0.87
CA ILE A 52 -9.33 26.33 -1.60
C ILE A 52 -9.43 26.64 -3.10
N ILE A 53 -10.12 27.71 -3.48
CA ILE A 53 -10.28 28.10 -4.89
C ILE A 53 -8.90 28.33 -5.51
N LYS A 54 -8.01 29.08 -4.84
CA LYS A 54 -6.66 29.38 -5.35
C LYS A 54 -5.81 28.12 -5.55
N ILE A 55 -5.89 27.12 -4.63
CA ILE A 55 -5.17 25.86 -4.77
C ILE A 55 -5.64 25.10 -6.00
N PHE A 56 -6.94 25.08 -6.26
CA PHE A 56 -7.49 24.39 -7.45
C PHE A 56 -7.21 25.15 -8.76
N GLU A 57 -7.08 26.47 -8.73
CA GLU A 57 -6.77 27.31 -9.91
C GLU A 57 -5.29 27.26 -10.30
N VAL A 58 -4.35 27.34 -9.34
CA VAL A 58 -2.89 27.30 -9.62
C VAL A 58 -2.45 26.02 -10.34
N LYS A 59 -3.13 24.90 -10.16
CA LYS A 59 -2.86 23.66 -10.91
C LYS A 59 -3.36 23.69 -12.36
N ILE A 60 -4.22 24.62 -12.74
CA ILE A 60 -4.87 24.67 -14.06
C ILE A 60 -3.94 25.31 -15.10
N ASP A 61 -3.21 26.36 -14.74
CA ASP A 61 -2.38 27.12 -15.69
C ASP A 61 -1.16 26.36 -16.23
N ARG A 62 -0.71 25.32 -15.54
CA ARG A 62 0.47 24.51 -15.98
C ARG A 62 0.16 23.40 -16.98
N ILE A 63 -1.11 23.03 -17.21
CA ILE A 63 -1.47 21.80 -17.96
C ILE A 63 -2.54 22.07 -19.03
N GLN A 64 -2.75 23.31 -19.43
CA GLN A 64 -3.86 23.73 -20.33
C GLN A 64 -3.89 23.09 -21.73
N HIS A 65 -2.84 22.38 -22.15
CA HIS A 65 -2.79 21.83 -23.54
C HIS A 65 -3.10 20.32 -23.67
N LEU A 66 -3.37 19.58 -22.59
CA LEU A 66 -3.54 18.10 -22.65
C LEU A 66 -4.70 17.54 -21.81
N GLU A 67 -5.56 18.38 -21.22
CA GLU A 67 -6.64 17.84 -20.37
C GLU A 67 -7.87 17.43 -21.17
N SER A 68 -8.19 16.15 -21.12
CA SER A 68 -9.48 15.62 -21.58
C SER A 68 -10.63 16.20 -20.72
N ASP A 69 -11.81 16.43 -21.33
CA ASP A 69 -13.02 16.93 -20.66
C ASP A 69 -13.39 16.12 -19.38
N ALA A 70 -13.04 14.85 -19.34
CA ALA A 70 -13.23 13.99 -18.17
C ALA A 70 -12.41 14.44 -16.94
N ILE A 71 -11.16 14.85 -17.14
CA ILE A 71 -10.28 15.35 -16.06
C ILE A 71 -10.82 16.65 -15.50
N LYS A 72 -11.30 17.54 -16.37
CA LYS A 72 -11.87 18.84 -15.99
C LYS A 72 -13.15 18.66 -15.12
N ARG A 73 -14.07 17.79 -15.52
CA ARG A 73 -15.28 17.46 -14.75
C ARG A 73 -14.93 16.87 -13.37
N ARG A 74 -13.95 16.00 -13.31
CA ARG A 74 -13.49 15.38 -12.06
C ARG A 74 -12.91 16.42 -11.08
N LYS A 75 -12.13 17.39 -11.59
CA LYS A 75 -11.59 18.51 -10.80
C LYS A 75 -12.70 19.42 -10.26
N GLU A 76 -13.69 19.75 -11.07
CA GLU A 76 -14.84 20.58 -10.64
C GLU A 76 -15.63 19.87 -9.53
N THR A 77 -15.85 18.58 -9.66
CA THR A 77 -16.51 17.76 -8.63
C THR A 77 -15.71 17.78 -7.32
N LEU A 78 -14.40 17.54 -7.37
CA LEU A 78 -13.51 17.59 -6.20
C LEU A 78 -13.49 18.98 -5.55
N LYS A 79 -13.41 20.05 -6.33
CA LYS A 79 -13.49 21.44 -5.83
C LYS A 79 -14.80 21.67 -5.10
N SER A 80 -15.92 21.26 -5.69
CA SER A 80 -17.26 21.41 -5.10
C SER A 80 -17.40 20.62 -3.80
N LEU A 81 -16.94 19.36 -3.76
CA LEU A 81 -16.94 18.52 -2.57
C LEU A 81 -16.10 19.14 -1.43
N THR A 82 -14.89 19.58 -1.73
CA THR A 82 -13.99 20.21 -0.74
C THR A 82 -14.61 21.50 -0.17
N LEU A 83 -15.22 22.33 -1.02
CA LEU A 83 -15.91 23.55 -0.58
C LEU A 83 -17.13 23.24 0.28
N ASN A 84 -17.88 22.19 -0.03
CA ASN A 84 -19.03 21.77 0.76
C ASN A 84 -18.60 21.23 2.13
N ILE A 85 -17.58 20.36 2.17
CA ILE A 85 -17.03 19.84 3.42
C ILE A 85 -16.54 20.99 4.32
N TRP A 86 -15.78 21.93 3.75
CA TRP A 86 -15.32 23.13 4.47
C TRP A 86 -16.48 23.93 5.05
N ARG A 87 -17.50 24.18 4.23
CA ARG A 87 -18.70 24.91 4.66
C ARG A 87 -19.44 24.24 5.80
N TYR A 88 -19.66 22.93 5.71
CA TYR A 88 -20.35 22.17 6.75
C TYR A 88 -19.53 22.11 8.03
N ALA A 89 -18.22 21.87 7.95
CA ALA A 89 -17.34 21.83 9.11
C ALA A 89 -17.37 23.17 9.89
N ILE A 90 -17.19 24.30 9.20
CA ILE A 90 -17.23 25.62 9.82
C ILE A 90 -18.63 25.94 10.39
N ASN A 91 -19.72 25.55 9.70
CA ASN A 91 -21.06 25.79 10.21
C ASN A 91 -21.33 24.98 11.49
N ILE A 92 -20.96 23.70 11.54
CA ILE A 92 -21.14 22.84 12.71
C ILE A 92 -20.35 23.38 13.90
N ILE A 93 -19.06 23.67 13.71
CA ILE A 93 -18.20 24.25 14.77
C ILE A 93 -18.77 25.57 15.25
N GLY A 94 -19.22 26.43 14.34
CA GLY A 94 -19.78 27.73 14.69
C GLY A 94 -21.09 27.67 15.45
N ILE A 95 -21.97 26.75 15.10
CA ILE A 95 -23.22 26.53 15.83
C ILE A 95 -22.91 26.13 17.29
N PHE A 96 -22.00 25.16 17.48
CA PHE A 96 -21.61 24.74 18.84
C PHE A 96 -20.92 25.88 19.61
N ALA A 97 -20.04 26.66 18.94
CA ALA A 97 -19.36 27.78 19.58
C ALA A 97 -20.35 28.86 20.04
N VAL A 98 -21.37 29.18 19.24
CA VAL A 98 -22.41 30.19 19.61
C VAL A 98 -23.29 29.63 20.71
N ILE A 99 -23.74 28.37 20.66
CA ILE A 99 -24.52 27.75 21.71
C ILE A 99 -23.73 27.74 23.03
N GLY A 100 -22.42 27.50 23.00
CA GLY A 100 -21.56 27.46 24.17
C GLY A 100 -21.35 28.80 24.87
N VAL A 101 -21.71 29.91 24.21
CA VAL A 101 -21.73 31.24 24.87
C VAL A 101 -22.91 31.36 25.85
N PHE A 102 -24.07 30.78 25.50
CA PHE A 102 -25.32 30.92 26.29
C PHE A 102 -25.58 29.74 27.20
N PHE A 103 -25.02 28.57 26.91
CA PHE A 103 -25.27 27.31 27.63
C PHE A 103 -23.96 26.62 27.98
N ASP A 104 -23.94 25.97 29.13
CA ASP A 104 -22.83 25.05 29.44
C ASP A 104 -22.95 23.80 28.56
N ILE A 105 -22.08 23.77 27.51
CA ILE A 105 -22.01 22.66 26.60
C ILE A 105 -20.96 21.62 27.01
N GLY A 106 -20.42 21.67 28.22
CA GLY A 106 -19.38 20.76 28.71
C GLY A 106 -19.74 19.29 28.53
N SER A 107 -20.98 18.91 28.81
CA SER A 107 -21.48 17.55 28.58
C SER A 107 -21.59 17.18 27.09
N ILE A 108 -21.99 18.14 26.26
CA ILE A 108 -22.06 17.93 24.79
C ILE A 108 -20.66 17.79 24.19
N VAL A 109 -19.72 18.62 24.62
CA VAL A 109 -18.31 18.54 24.19
C VAL A 109 -17.67 17.23 24.65
N ALA A 110 -17.94 16.78 25.88
CA ALA A 110 -17.50 15.48 26.37
C ALA A 110 -18.07 14.33 25.50
N SER A 111 -19.35 14.41 25.12
CA SER A 111 -19.98 13.44 24.23
C SER A 111 -19.37 13.48 22.80
N ALA A 112 -18.94 14.65 22.33
CA ALA A 112 -18.25 14.78 21.04
C ALA A 112 -16.91 14.03 21.01
N GLY A 113 -16.33 13.72 22.17
CA GLY A 113 -15.16 12.85 22.28
C GLY A 113 -15.39 11.47 21.66
N PHE A 114 -16.55 10.86 21.84
CA PHE A 114 -16.90 9.58 21.21
C PHE A 114 -16.98 9.70 19.68
N VAL A 115 -17.53 10.81 19.16
CA VAL A 115 -17.58 11.07 17.71
C VAL A 115 -16.16 11.25 17.16
N THR A 116 -15.27 11.93 17.88
CA THR A 116 -13.87 12.12 17.50
C THR A 116 -13.14 10.77 17.39
N VAL A 117 -13.35 9.86 18.36
CA VAL A 117 -12.79 8.51 18.31
C VAL A 117 -13.30 7.76 17.09
N ALA A 118 -14.60 7.77 16.82
CA ALA A 118 -15.19 7.11 15.66
C ALA A 118 -14.64 7.65 14.32
N VAL A 119 -14.50 8.97 14.19
CA VAL A 119 -13.92 9.63 13.01
C VAL A 119 -12.43 9.27 12.86
N THR A 120 -11.69 9.20 13.96
CA THR A 120 -10.26 8.80 13.95
C THR A 120 -10.11 7.37 13.46
N PHE A 121 -10.95 6.44 13.94
CA PHE A 121 -10.93 5.06 13.44
C PHE A 121 -11.30 4.98 11.95
N ALA A 122 -12.28 5.75 11.50
CA ALA A 122 -12.66 5.81 10.09
C ALA A 122 -11.55 6.39 9.20
N ALA A 123 -10.74 7.32 9.71
CA ALA A 123 -9.62 7.95 8.99
C ALA A 123 -8.31 7.15 9.08
N LYS A 124 -8.21 6.13 9.93
CA LYS A 124 -6.97 5.38 10.21
C LYS A 124 -6.30 4.85 8.95
N SER A 125 -7.06 4.24 8.03
CA SER A 125 -6.52 3.70 6.79
C SER A 125 -5.93 4.78 5.88
N ILE A 126 -6.59 5.92 5.79
CA ILE A 126 -6.12 7.05 4.96
C ILE A 126 -4.81 7.61 5.53
N LEU A 127 -4.71 7.75 6.85
CA LEU A 127 -3.50 8.18 7.52
C LEU A 127 -2.36 7.19 7.33
N ALA A 128 -2.62 5.88 7.45
CA ALA A 128 -1.64 4.84 7.19
C ALA A 128 -1.13 4.89 5.75
N ASP A 129 -2.02 5.05 4.76
CA ASP A 129 -1.65 5.18 3.34
C ASP A 129 -0.71 6.37 3.11
N ILE A 130 -1.05 7.54 3.67
CA ILE A 130 -0.27 8.78 3.50
C ILE A 130 1.09 8.65 4.19
N THR A 131 1.11 8.13 5.41
CA THR A 131 2.34 7.95 6.19
C THR A 131 3.29 6.99 5.48
N MET A 132 2.77 5.84 5.03
CA MET A 132 3.59 4.86 4.28
C MET A 132 4.06 5.44 2.94
N GLY A 133 3.21 6.17 2.21
CA GLY A 133 3.60 6.84 0.97
C GLY A 133 4.73 7.86 1.17
N PHE A 134 4.74 8.56 2.29
CA PHE A 134 5.84 9.43 2.68
C PHE A 134 7.13 8.65 2.94
N PHE A 135 7.07 7.57 3.73
CA PHE A 135 8.25 6.75 4.06
C PHE A 135 8.82 6.03 2.84
N ILE A 136 8.00 5.54 1.92
CA ILE A 136 8.47 4.94 0.66
C ILE A 136 9.43 5.88 -0.07
N VAL A 137 9.09 7.17 -0.17
CA VAL A 137 9.90 8.17 -0.86
C VAL A 137 11.05 8.66 0.01
N PHE A 138 10.83 8.84 1.32
CA PHE A 138 11.83 9.39 2.25
C PHE A 138 12.98 8.41 2.51
N GLU A 139 12.67 7.11 2.65
CA GLU A 139 13.66 6.05 2.89
C GLU A 139 14.15 5.39 1.60
N ASP A 140 13.66 5.84 0.42
CA ASP A 140 13.98 5.28 -0.90
C ASP A 140 13.80 3.75 -0.96
N LEU A 141 12.68 3.26 -0.41
CA LEU A 141 12.40 1.83 -0.35
C LEU A 141 12.31 1.21 -1.74
N PHE A 142 11.78 1.95 -2.69
CA PHE A 142 11.79 1.67 -4.13
C PHE A 142 11.45 2.93 -4.93
N SER A 143 11.87 2.96 -6.18
CA SER A 143 11.70 4.08 -7.09
C SER A 143 10.82 3.75 -8.30
N VAL A 144 10.35 4.78 -9.01
CA VAL A 144 9.62 4.59 -10.27
C VAL A 144 10.56 3.96 -11.30
N GLY A 145 10.12 2.83 -11.86
CA GLY A 145 10.92 2.01 -12.78
C GLY A 145 11.41 0.71 -12.15
N ASP A 146 11.44 0.59 -10.83
CA ASP A 146 11.86 -0.64 -10.15
C ASP A 146 10.85 -1.78 -10.38
N LEU A 147 11.39 -2.99 -10.50
CA LEU A 147 10.61 -4.21 -10.45
C LEU A 147 10.52 -4.67 -9.00
N ILE A 148 9.33 -4.63 -8.45
CA ILE A 148 9.09 -5.02 -7.07
C ILE A 148 8.01 -6.09 -6.97
N GLU A 149 8.07 -6.85 -5.87
CA GLU A 149 6.98 -7.73 -5.47
C GLU A 149 6.37 -7.21 -4.17
N VAL A 150 5.06 -6.95 -4.20
CA VAL A 150 4.27 -6.45 -3.07
C VAL A 150 2.94 -7.17 -3.03
N SER A 151 2.55 -7.69 -1.86
CA SER A 151 1.25 -8.37 -1.65
C SER A 151 1.00 -9.51 -2.66
N GLY A 152 2.05 -10.24 -3.06
CA GLY A 152 1.97 -11.35 -4.02
C GLY A 152 1.88 -10.92 -5.49
N HIS A 153 2.05 -9.65 -5.78
CA HIS A 153 2.07 -9.12 -7.15
C HIS A 153 3.46 -8.61 -7.51
N THR A 154 4.03 -9.15 -8.59
CA THR A 154 5.31 -8.67 -9.15
C THR A 154 5.03 -7.74 -10.32
N GLY A 155 5.58 -6.53 -10.29
CA GLY A 155 5.39 -5.55 -11.36
C GLY A 155 6.35 -4.39 -11.29
N THR A 156 6.46 -3.66 -12.40
CA THR A 156 7.26 -2.44 -12.50
C THR A 156 6.48 -1.26 -11.91
N VAL A 157 7.10 -0.51 -11.01
CA VAL A 157 6.54 0.71 -10.42
C VAL A 157 6.37 1.77 -11.51
N LYS A 158 5.14 2.21 -11.77
CA LYS A 158 4.83 3.28 -12.72
C LYS A 158 4.60 4.62 -12.07
N GLU A 159 4.06 4.62 -10.88
CA GLU A 159 3.74 5.85 -10.15
C GLU A 159 3.70 5.57 -8.65
N ILE A 160 4.33 6.44 -7.88
CA ILE A 160 4.24 6.47 -6.42
C ILE A 160 3.41 7.70 -6.06
N GLY A 161 2.17 7.47 -5.63
CA GLY A 161 1.28 8.52 -5.18
C GLY A 161 1.30 8.67 -3.67
N LEU A 162 0.69 9.75 -3.16
CA LEU A 162 0.61 10.00 -1.72
C LEU A 162 -0.11 8.88 -0.96
N ARG A 163 -1.12 8.27 -1.57
CA ARG A 163 -1.97 7.27 -0.95
C ARG A 163 -1.82 5.87 -1.54
N SER A 164 -1.38 5.77 -2.79
CA SER A 164 -1.33 4.49 -3.51
C SER A 164 -0.18 4.46 -4.50
N THR A 165 0.41 3.28 -4.64
CA THR A 165 1.42 2.96 -5.65
C THR A 165 0.79 2.18 -6.80
N LYS A 166 1.20 2.47 -8.03
CA LYS A 166 0.73 1.78 -9.24
C LYS A 166 1.84 0.90 -9.79
N LEU A 167 1.54 -0.38 -9.92
CA LEU A 167 2.42 -1.38 -10.54
C LEU A 167 1.87 -1.81 -11.87
N GLN A 168 2.74 -1.97 -12.86
CA GLN A 168 2.42 -2.63 -14.11
C GLN A 168 2.99 -4.03 -14.11
N VAL A 169 2.14 -5.05 -14.16
CA VAL A 169 2.57 -6.44 -14.28
C VAL A 169 3.00 -6.75 -15.72
N ILE A 170 3.72 -7.86 -15.89
CA ILE A 170 4.28 -8.26 -17.20
C ILE A 170 3.21 -8.48 -18.28
N THR A 171 1.99 -8.83 -17.87
CA THR A 171 0.83 -9.00 -18.77
C THR A 171 0.20 -7.68 -19.20
N GLY A 172 0.64 -6.55 -18.62
CA GLY A 172 0.25 -5.20 -19.01
C GLY A 172 -0.78 -4.55 -18.11
N GLU A 173 -1.44 -5.30 -17.22
CA GLU A 173 -2.43 -4.75 -16.30
C GLU A 173 -1.79 -3.80 -15.28
N MET A 174 -2.57 -2.84 -14.83
CA MET A 174 -2.19 -1.88 -13.80
C MET A 174 -2.80 -2.27 -12.46
N ILE A 175 -1.97 -2.61 -11.49
CA ILE A 175 -2.39 -2.87 -10.12
C ILE A 175 -2.20 -1.60 -9.30
N ILE A 176 -3.24 -1.20 -8.56
CA ILE A 176 -3.23 -0.05 -7.66
C ILE A 176 -3.27 -0.57 -6.23
N ILE A 177 -2.19 -0.35 -5.50
CA ILE A 177 -2.01 -0.83 -4.12
C ILE A 177 -2.05 0.37 -3.18
N PRO A 178 -2.95 0.41 -2.17
CA PRO A 178 -2.90 1.41 -1.12
C PRO A 178 -1.58 1.30 -0.35
N ASN A 179 -0.88 2.41 -0.14
CA ASN A 179 0.45 2.38 0.46
C ASN A 179 0.44 1.77 1.88
N GLY A 180 -0.60 2.06 2.68
CA GLY A 180 -0.75 1.51 4.02
C GLY A 180 -1.00 0.00 4.08
N SER A 181 -1.25 -0.66 2.96
CA SER A 181 -1.35 -2.12 2.86
C SER A 181 -0.01 -2.80 2.50
N ILE A 182 1.04 -2.01 2.23
CA ILE A 182 2.36 -2.50 1.90
C ILE A 182 3.09 -2.85 3.20
N ASN A 183 3.13 -4.14 3.54
CA ASN A 183 3.80 -4.62 4.75
C ASN A 183 5.20 -5.17 4.47
N GLN A 184 5.40 -5.73 3.26
CA GLN A 184 6.65 -6.32 2.84
C GLN A 184 6.90 -5.99 1.38
N ILE A 185 8.15 -5.69 1.06
CA ILE A 185 8.59 -5.34 -0.29
C ILE A 185 9.79 -6.20 -0.63
N THR A 186 9.76 -6.85 -1.79
CA THR A 186 10.94 -7.44 -2.41
C THR A 186 11.31 -6.60 -3.62
N ASN A 187 12.46 -5.92 -3.57
CA ASN A 187 12.96 -5.13 -4.69
C ASN A 187 13.97 -5.97 -5.49
N HIS A 188 13.67 -6.20 -6.77
CA HIS A 188 14.51 -6.99 -7.69
C HIS A 188 15.48 -6.14 -8.51
N SER A 189 15.41 -4.80 -8.38
CA SER A 189 16.20 -3.87 -9.21
C SER A 189 17.47 -3.37 -8.53
N VAL A 190 17.54 -3.42 -7.18
CA VAL A 190 18.63 -2.76 -6.42
C VAL A 190 19.87 -3.64 -6.30
N SER A 191 19.71 -4.95 -6.16
CA SER A 191 20.80 -5.87 -5.88
C SER A 191 21.03 -6.83 -7.03
N ASN A 192 22.28 -7.35 -7.14
CA ASN A 192 22.57 -8.46 -8.00
C ASN A 192 21.63 -9.63 -7.74
N GLY A 193 21.14 -10.23 -8.81
CA GLY A 193 20.30 -11.42 -8.74
C GLY A 193 21.13 -12.69 -8.62
N LYS A 194 20.54 -13.73 -8.04
CA LYS A 194 21.11 -15.08 -8.11
C LYS A 194 20.20 -15.97 -8.94
N ALA A 195 20.67 -16.37 -10.10
CA ALA A 195 20.03 -17.37 -10.93
C ALA A 195 20.30 -18.74 -10.32
N VAL A 196 19.26 -19.44 -9.89
CA VAL A 196 19.32 -20.77 -9.26
C VAL A 196 18.72 -21.78 -10.23
N LEU A 197 19.52 -22.76 -10.62
CA LEU A 197 19.10 -23.81 -11.54
C LEU A 197 19.24 -25.16 -10.87
N ASP A 198 18.14 -25.85 -10.77
CA ASP A 198 18.08 -27.25 -10.35
C ASP A 198 18.06 -28.11 -11.63
N VAL A 199 19.10 -28.92 -11.80
CA VAL A 199 19.34 -29.75 -12.98
C VAL A 199 19.09 -31.20 -12.58
N SER A 200 18.10 -31.80 -13.21
CA SER A 200 17.73 -33.19 -12.96
C SER A 200 18.59 -34.16 -13.82
N ILE A 201 19.22 -35.11 -13.18
CA ILE A 201 20.06 -36.16 -13.77
C ILE A 201 19.43 -37.52 -13.47
N ALA A 202 19.38 -38.40 -14.48
CA ALA A 202 18.86 -39.75 -14.26
C ALA A 202 19.77 -40.55 -13.32
N TYR A 203 19.20 -41.45 -12.48
CA TYR A 203 19.98 -42.28 -11.56
C TYR A 203 21.01 -43.20 -12.32
N GLU A 204 20.68 -43.58 -13.53
CA GLU A 204 21.55 -44.45 -14.38
C GLU A 204 22.67 -43.64 -15.08
N ALA A 205 22.59 -42.31 -15.09
CA ALA A 205 23.63 -41.48 -15.70
C ALA A 205 24.84 -41.36 -14.78
N ASP A 206 26.01 -41.19 -15.40
CA ASP A 206 27.25 -40.92 -14.67
C ASP A 206 27.21 -39.53 -14.06
N LEU A 207 27.05 -39.48 -12.73
CA LEU A 207 26.94 -38.23 -11.98
C LEU A 207 28.22 -37.40 -12.03
N GLU A 208 29.43 -38.04 -11.99
CA GLU A 208 30.67 -37.32 -12.02
C GLU A 208 30.86 -36.63 -13.39
N LYS A 209 30.59 -37.35 -14.47
CA LYS A 209 30.59 -36.80 -15.84
C LYS A 209 29.57 -35.66 -15.98
N ALA A 210 28.41 -35.77 -15.35
CA ALA A 210 27.41 -34.72 -15.39
C ALA A 210 27.88 -33.46 -14.66
N ILE A 211 28.49 -33.60 -13.47
CA ILE A 211 29.06 -32.48 -12.72
C ILE A 211 30.19 -31.82 -13.47
N GLU A 212 31.17 -32.58 -14.03
CA GLU A 212 32.24 -32.05 -14.87
C GLU A 212 31.68 -31.26 -16.07
N THR A 213 30.63 -31.81 -16.72
CA THR A 213 29.96 -31.13 -17.82
C THR A 213 29.29 -29.81 -17.38
N LEU A 214 28.71 -29.77 -16.21
CA LEU A 214 28.11 -28.53 -15.65
C LEU A 214 29.21 -27.50 -15.36
N GLU A 215 30.38 -27.92 -14.86
CA GLU A 215 31.52 -27.02 -14.65
C GLU A 215 32.01 -26.41 -15.98
N GLU A 216 32.16 -27.23 -17.06
CA GLU A 216 32.47 -26.71 -18.42
C GLU A 216 31.42 -25.74 -18.93
N ILE A 217 30.12 -26.00 -18.64
CA ILE A 217 29.05 -25.10 -19.01
C ILE A 217 29.17 -23.78 -18.24
N CYS A 218 29.56 -23.81 -16.95
CA CYS A 218 29.82 -22.62 -16.17
C CYS A 218 30.93 -21.75 -16.77
N ASP A 219 32.03 -22.36 -17.24
CA ASP A 219 33.11 -21.66 -17.92
C ASP A 219 32.66 -21.04 -19.25
N CYS A 220 31.90 -21.79 -20.05
CA CYS A 220 31.31 -21.29 -21.28
C CYS A 220 30.32 -20.14 -21.03
N ALA A 221 29.53 -20.24 -19.98
CA ALA A 221 28.50 -19.24 -19.64
C ALA A 221 29.13 -17.90 -19.28
N MET A 222 30.20 -17.90 -18.49
CA MET A 222 30.95 -16.69 -18.13
C MET A 222 31.43 -15.92 -19.35
N ASN A 223 31.86 -16.64 -20.38
CA ASN A 223 32.38 -16.03 -21.59
C ASN A 223 31.29 -15.54 -22.56
N ASN A 224 30.15 -16.20 -22.56
CA ASN A 224 29.07 -15.94 -23.54
C ASN A 224 28.01 -14.96 -23.04
N TYR A 225 27.86 -14.78 -21.73
CA TYR A 225 26.81 -13.95 -21.13
C TYR A 225 27.44 -12.87 -20.25
N PRO A 226 27.64 -11.65 -20.77
CA PRO A 226 28.27 -10.56 -20.04
C PRO A 226 27.44 -10.09 -18.80
N GLN A 227 26.18 -10.49 -18.68
CA GLN A 227 25.32 -10.21 -17.53
C GLN A 227 25.64 -11.10 -16.32
N ILE A 228 26.47 -12.13 -16.48
CA ILE A 228 26.97 -12.94 -15.38
C ILE A 228 28.17 -12.23 -14.77
N ILE A 229 28.11 -11.93 -13.48
CA ILE A 229 29.10 -11.11 -12.77
C ILE A 229 30.29 -11.96 -12.36
N GLU A 230 30.02 -13.15 -11.84
CA GLU A 230 31.03 -14.11 -11.42
C GLU A 230 30.79 -15.46 -12.04
N ARG A 231 31.87 -16.26 -12.16
CA ARG A 231 31.77 -17.62 -12.69
C ARG A 231 30.69 -18.41 -11.95
N PRO A 232 29.70 -18.98 -12.65
CA PRO A 232 28.69 -19.82 -12.01
C PRO A 232 29.34 -20.99 -11.27
N ILE A 233 28.71 -21.42 -10.17
CA ILE A 233 29.24 -22.44 -9.26
C ILE A 233 28.29 -23.64 -9.28
N VAL A 234 28.83 -24.85 -9.43
CA VAL A 234 28.09 -26.08 -9.20
C VAL A 234 28.14 -26.42 -7.72
N LEU A 235 26.98 -26.28 -7.03
CA LEU A 235 26.88 -26.54 -5.57
C LEU A 235 26.85 -28.04 -5.24
N GLY A 236 26.75 -28.91 -6.24
CA GLY A 236 26.64 -30.35 -6.08
C GLY A 236 25.18 -30.83 -5.92
N VAL A 237 25.04 -32.05 -5.40
CA VAL A 237 23.74 -32.72 -5.24
C VAL A 237 22.93 -32.02 -4.16
N GLN A 238 21.79 -31.45 -4.57
CA GLN A 238 20.85 -30.76 -3.68
C GLN A 238 19.82 -31.70 -3.09
N GLN A 239 19.37 -32.65 -3.90
CA GLN A 239 18.32 -33.60 -3.49
C GLN A 239 18.40 -34.88 -4.30
N LEU A 240 18.04 -36.01 -3.67
CA LEU A 240 17.77 -37.29 -4.30
C LEU A 240 16.25 -37.45 -4.42
N GLY A 241 15.72 -37.26 -5.63
CA GLY A 241 14.29 -37.37 -5.93
C GLY A 241 13.85 -38.81 -6.19
N GLY A 242 12.56 -39.00 -6.49
CA GLY A 242 12.01 -40.34 -6.75
C GLY A 242 12.55 -41.00 -8.02
N CYS A 243 12.89 -40.23 -9.05
CA CYS A 243 13.42 -40.70 -10.33
C CYS A 243 14.65 -39.94 -10.81
N GLU A 244 15.21 -39.06 -9.97
CA GLU A 244 16.24 -38.09 -10.38
C GLU A 244 17.19 -37.73 -9.25
N VAL A 245 18.40 -37.37 -9.64
CA VAL A 245 19.37 -36.69 -8.78
C VAL A 245 19.39 -35.22 -9.20
N ILE A 246 19.10 -34.31 -8.25
CA ILE A 246 19.04 -32.88 -8.53
C ILE A 246 20.36 -32.24 -8.14
N VAL A 247 21.06 -31.65 -9.13
CA VAL A 247 22.30 -30.90 -8.96
C VAL A 247 21.99 -29.42 -9.11
N ARG A 248 22.43 -28.59 -8.16
CA ARG A 248 22.19 -27.14 -8.17
C ARG A 248 23.38 -26.39 -8.74
N VAL A 249 23.07 -25.47 -9.66
CA VAL A 249 23.99 -24.48 -10.21
C VAL A 249 23.52 -23.08 -9.79
N LEU A 250 24.45 -22.25 -9.34
CA LEU A 250 24.22 -20.88 -8.91
C LEU A 250 25.03 -19.92 -9.77
N ALA A 251 24.39 -18.90 -10.34
CA ALA A 251 25.05 -17.83 -11.07
C ALA A 251 24.67 -16.47 -10.48
N GLU A 252 25.66 -15.63 -10.16
CA GLU A 252 25.42 -14.24 -9.79
C GLU A 252 25.32 -13.40 -11.05
N VAL A 253 24.26 -12.61 -11.15
CA VAL A 253 23.90 -11.87 -12.36
C VAL A 253 23.53 -10.43 -12.04
N GLU A 254 23.63 -9.56 -13.05
CA GLU A 254 23.17 -8.18 -12.93
C GLU A 254 21.69 -8.09 -12.53
N PRO A 255 21.28 -6.99 -11.92
CA PRO A 255 19.88 -6.76 -11.56
C PRO A 255 18.95 -7.00 -12.74
N LEU A 256 17.78 -7.61 -12.48
CA LEU A 256 16.74 -7.95 -13.45
C LEU A 256 17.11 -9.04 -14.47
N GLN A 257 18.38 -9.50 -14.57
CA GLN A 257 18.83 -10.50 -15.55
C GLN A 257 18.61 -11.95 -15.10
N LYS A 258 18.22 -12.16 -13.83
CA LYS A 258 18.04 -13.49 -13.25
C LYS A 258 17.20 -14.42 -14.13
N TRP A 259 16.01 -14.00 -14.53
CA TRP A 259 15.08 -14.85 -15.31
C TRP A 259 15.55 -15.08 -16.74
N HIS A 260 16.28 -14.10 -17.32
CA HIS A 260 16.87 -14.25 -18.65
C HIS A 260 17.98 -15.29 -18.61
N ILE A 261 18.94 -15.14 -17.72
CA ILE A 261 20.08 -16.05 -17.59
C ILE A 261 19.63 -17.46 -17.18
N GLU A 262 18.63 -17.60 -16.29
CA GLU A 262 18.07 -18.92 -15.97
C GLU A 262 17.55 -19.66 -17.22
N ARG A 263 16.85 -18.98 -18.12
CA ARG A 263 16.36 -19.58 -19.37
C ARG A 263 17.49 -19.96 -20.32
N GLU A 264 18.46 -19.10 -20.49
CA GLU A 264 19.60 -19.36 -21.38
C GLU A 264 20.49 -20.50 -20.85
N LEU A 265 20.76 -20.52 -19.54
CA LEU A 265 21.51 -21.61 -18.93
C LEU A 265 20.78 -22.96 -19.02
N ARG A 266 19.44 -22.99 -18.73
CA ARG A 266 18.66 -24.23 -18.93
C ARG A 266 18.75 -24.76 -20.36
N LYS A 267 18.67 -23.87 -21.36
CA LYS A 267 18.83 -24.23 -22.76
C LYS A 267 20.24 -24.76 -23.05
N LEU A 268 21.26 -24.09 -22.57
CA LEU A 268 22.68 -24.49 -22.78
C LEU A 268 22.96 -25.86 -22.13
N ILE A 269 22.47 -26.08 -20.89
CA ILE A 269 22.58 -27.35 -20.17
C ILE A 269 21.91 -28.46 -20.98
N LYS A 270 20.65 -28.27 -21.41
CA LYS A 270 19.95 -29.29 -22.21
C LYS A 270 20.68 -29.68 -23.48
N LEU A 271 21.11 -28.69 -24.26
CA LEU A 271 21.81 -28.93 -25.51
C LEU A 271 23.17 -29.61 -25.31
N THR A 272 23.88 -29.31 -24.23
CA THR A 272 25.18 -29.90 -23.94
C THR A 272 25.07 -31.31 -23.42
N PHE A 273 24.08 -31.57 -22.53
CA PHE A 273 23.77 -32.92 -22.02
C PHE A 273 23.39 -33.87 -23.18
N ASP A 274 22.53 -33.40 -24.09
CA ASP A 274 22.16 -34.21 -25.27
C ASP A 274 23.38 -34.54 -26.14
N ARG A 275 24.29 -33.58 -26.37
CA ARG A 275 25.52 -33.82 -27.15
C ARG A 275 26.48 -34.80 -26.48
N LYS A 276 26.56 -34.78 -25.13
CA LYS A 276 27.46 -35.65 -24.36
C LYS A 276 26.81 -36.98 -23.95
N GLY A 277 25.56 -37.20 -24.33
CA GLY A 277 24.80 -38.42 -24.00
C GLY A 277 24.53 -38.55 -22.50
N ILE A 278 24.33 -37.43 -21.78
CA ILE A 278 23.91 -37.42 -20.37
C ILE A 278 22.38 -37.43 -20.34
N GLU A 279 21.82 -38.49 -19.79
CA GLU A 279 20.35 -38.68 -19.76
C GLU A 279 19.69 -37.83 -18.69
N MET A 280 18.68 -37.04 -19.11
CA MET A 280 17.76 -36.39 -18.21
C MET A 280 16.60 -37.33 -17.90
N PRO A 281 16.11 -37.38 -16.64
CA PRO A 281 15.13 -38.37 -16.21
C PRO A 281 13.76 -38.14 -16.85
N PHE A 282 13.12 -39.26 -17.16
CA PHE A 282 11.67 -39.31 -17.44
C PHE A 282 10.94 -39.93 -16.26
N PRO A 283 9.66 -39.61 -16.03
CA PRO A 283 8.85 -40.33 -15.07
C PRO A 283 8.88 -41.83 -15.40
N ARG A 284 9.33 -42.66 -14.45
CA ARG A 284 9.42 -44.13 -14.65
C ARG A 284 8.48 -44.80 -13.66
N MET A 285 7.87 -45.90 -14.11
CA MET A 285 7.04 -46.78 -13.29
C MET A 285 7.58 -48.20 -13.38
N VAL A 286 7.85 -48.82 -12.23
CA VAL A 286 8.24 -50.23 -12.17
C VAL A 286 6.98 -51.03 -12.00
N ILE A 287 6.68 -51.92 -12.96
CA ILE A 287 5.54 -52.82 -12.92
C ILE A 287 6.05 -54.20 -12.53
N TYR A 288 5.64 -54.69 -11.36
CA TYR A 288 5.88 -56.07 -10.94
C TYR A 288 4.72 -56.97 -11.40
N GLN A 289 4.99 -57.82 -12.37
CA GLN A 289 4.03 -58.84 -12.82
C GLN A 289 4.22 -60.09 -11.99
N ARG A 290 3.30 -60.44 -11.12
CA ARG A 290 3.32 -61.65 -10.33
C ARG A 290 2.56 -62.74 -11.09
N GLU A 291 3.25 -63.77 -11.59
CA GLU A 291 2.60 -64.98 -12.09
C GLU A 291 2.05 -65.79 -10.92
N GLU A 292 0.75 -65.87 -10.81
CA GLU A 292 0.12 -66.88 -9.93
C GLU A 292 0.35 -68.27 -10.56
N LYS A 293 1.23 -69.05 -9.96
CA LYS A 293 1.29 -70.48 -10.26
C LYS A 293 0.00 -71.07 -9.81
N GLY A 294 -0.94 -71.30 -10.75
CA GLY A 294 -2.18 -72.00 -10.55
C GLY A 294 -1.87 -73.50 -10.14
N GLY A 295 -1.91 -73.74 -8.86
CA GLY A 295 -1.96 -75.13 -8.37
C GLY A 295 -3.37 -75.62 -8.51
N ILE A 296 -3.70 -76.30 -9.61
CA ILE A 296 -4.84 -77.17 -9.68
C ILE A 296 -4.39 -78.49 -9.02
N ASN A 297 -4.70 -78.68 -7.77
CA ASN A 297 -4.76 -80.05 -7.21
C ASN A 297 -6.23 -80.53 -7.36
N ASN A 298 -6.43 -81.34 -8.37
CA ASN A 298 -7.53 -82.28 -8.38
C ASN A 298 -7.08 -83.51 -7.60
N ASP A 299 -7.74 -83.78 -6.50
CA ASP A 299 -8.00 -85.11 -5.98
C ASP A 299 -9.37 -85.18 -5.28
#